data_92fd195f20c7654bc5f0c9e9769a96be
#
_entry.id   92fd195f20c7654bc5f0c9e9769a96be
#
_cell.length_a   1.000
_cell.length_b   1.000
_cell.length_c   1.000
_cell.angle_alpha   90.00
_cell.angle_beta   90.00
_cell.angle_gamma   90.00
#
_symmetry.space_group_name_H-M   'P 1'
#
loop_
_entity.id
_entity.type
_entity.pdbx_description
1 polymer ?
#
loop_
_entity_poly.entity_id
_entity_poly.type
_entity_poly.pdbx_seq_one_letter_code
_entity_poly.pdbx_strand_id
1 'polypeptide(L)'
;MATLAEIRAKLQEQENRGGGSSNTGGDNAIFAFWNIPENSTSVLRFLPDGDSSNTYFWRERQMIRLGFAGVKGDPNSRAVTVNVPCNEMWGPTGSCPVLAEVRPWFKDPALEDMGRKYWKKRSYVFQGFVTESSLQEDTTPENPIRRFVINPSIFNIIKGALMDSDF
;
A
#
# COMPACT_ATOMS: atom_id res chain seq x y z
N MET A 1 5.04 0.08 -35.88
CA MET A 1 5.98 -0.66 -35.01
C MET A 1 7.04 0.31 -34.58
N ALA A 2 7.31 0.39 -33.27
CA ALA A 2 8.35 1.28 -32.75
C ALA A 2 9.73 0.84 -33.29
N THR A 3 10.55 1.78 -33.67
CA THR A 3 11.92 1.54 -34.13
C THR A 3 12.81 1.14 -32.94
N LEU A 4 13.89 0.43 -33.22
CA LEU A 4 14.86 0.01 -32.20
C LEU A 4 15.48 1.22 -31.45
N ALA A 5 15.59 2.37 -32.10
CA ALA A 5 16.05 3.62 -31.51
C ALA A 5 15.04 4.19 -30.50
N GLU A 6 13.75 4.14 -30.80
CA GLU A 6 12.68 4.58 -29.89
C GLU A 6 12.58 3.67 -28.65
N ILE A 7 12.78 2.36 -28.83
CA ILE A 7 12.81 1.41 -27.72
C ILE A 7 14.00 1.69 -26.81
N ARG A 8 15.20 1.93 -27.37
CA ARG A 8 16.40 2.25 -26.61
C ARG A 8 16.27 3.58 -25.86
N ALA A 9 15.74 4.62 -26.50
CA ALA A 9 15.49 5.91 -25.85
C ALA A 9 14.54 5.78 -24.66
N LYS A 10 13.51 4.97 -24.80
CA LYS A 10 12.54 4.73 -23.73
C LYS A 10 13.11 3.92 -22.57
N LEU A 11 13.98 2.96 -22.85
CA LEU A 11 14.70 2.20 -21.82
C LEU A 11 15.70 3.09 -21.07
N GLN A 12 16.42 3.97 -21.78
CA GLN A 12 17.34 4.91 -21.19
C GLN A 12 16.64 5.98 -20.34
N GLU A 13 15.43 6.39 -20.75
CA GLU A 13 14.57 7.25 -19.94
C GLU A 13 14.08 6.54 -18.66
N GLN A 14 13.77 5.24 -18.73
CA GLN A 14 13.43 4.42 -17.55
C GLN A 14 14.62 4.23 -16.60
N GLU A 15 15.83 4.01 -17.12
CA GLU A 15 17.04 3.90 -16.31
C GLU A 15 17.39 5.24 -15.62
N ASN A 16 17.25 6.37 -16.31
CA ASN A 16 17.46 7.69 -15.74
C ASN A 16 16.39 8.06 -14.68
N ARG A 17 15.19 7.53 -14.78
CA ARG A 17 14.15 7.63 -13.72
C ARG A 17 14.46 6.74 -12.52
N GLY A 18 15.24 5.66 -12.70
CA GLY A 18 15.68 4.75 -11.63
C GLY A 18 16.91 5.22 -10.85
N GLY A 19 17.63 6.24 -11.33
CA GLY A 19 18.91 6.69 -10.79
C GLY A 19 18.85 7.67 -9.63
N GLY A 20 17.71 8.06 -9.17
CA GLY A 20 17.52 8.89 -7.98
C GLY A 20 17.27 8.03 -6.75
N SER A 21 18.33 7.60 -6.08
CA SER A 21 18.24 6.92 -4.80
C SER A 21 17.75 7.86 -3.71
N SER A 22 16.46 8.03 -3.62
CA SER A 22 15.81 8.27 -2.34
C SER A 22 14.98 7.03 -2.04
N ASN A 23 15.13 6.49 -0.85
CA ASN A 23 14.53 5.26 -0.35
C ASN A 23 13.00 5.35 -0.19
N THR A 24 12.37 6.11 -1.02
CA THR A 24 10.94 6.22 -1.26
C THR A 24 10.68 5.73 -2.68
N GLY A 25 10.77 4.41 -2.87
CA GLY A 25 10.37 3.75 -4.09
C GLY A 25 8.90 4.02 -4.38
N GLY A 26 8.60 5.16 -4.95
CA GLY A 26 7.28 5.57 -5.33
C GLY A 26 7.35 6.46 -6.55
N ASP A 27 6.49 6.21 -7.51
CA ASP A 27 6.16 7.13 -8.59
C ASP A 27 5.95 8.54 -8.01
N ASN A 28 6.51 9.58 -8.62
CA ASN A 28 6.31 10.99 -8.24
C ASN A 28 4.83 11.41 -8.21
N ALA A 29 3.95 10.63 -8.83
CA ALA A 29 2.50 10.76 -8.74
C ALA A 29 1.92 10.28 -7.39
N ILE A 30 2.70 9.63 -6.53
CA ILE A 30 2.22 9.10 -5.26
C ILE A 30 2.54 10.09 -4.14
N PHE A 31 1.49 10.56 -3.46
CA PHE A 31 1.64 11.44 -2.30
C PHE A 31 2.42 10.78 -1.16
N ALA A 32 3.19 11.57 -0.43
CA ALA A 32 3.97 11.10 0.69
C ALA A 32 3.08 10.48 1.78
N PHE A 33 3.57 9.42 2.40
CA PHE A 33 2.89 8.82 3.54
C PHE A 33 2.90 9.73 4.76
N TRP A 34 1.82 9.66 5.52
CA TRP A 34 1.74 10.19 6.87
C TRP A 34 1.45 9.06 7.86
N ASN A 35 2.31 8.92 8.86
CA ASN A 35 2.10 8.00 9.97
C ASN A 35 2.07 8.79 11.27
N ILE A 36 1.07 8.53 12.10
CA ILE A 36 0.96 9.13 13.43
C ILE A 36 1.74 8.26 14.40
N PRO A 37 2.76 8.79 15.09
CA PRO A 37 3.46 8.06 16.15
C PRO A 37 2.55 7.85 17.36
N GLU A 38 2.93 6.88 18.18
CA GLU A 38 2.24 6.63 19.45
C GLU A 38 2.29 7.89 20.34
N ASN A 39 1.22 8.10 21.12
CA ASN A 39 1.06 9.24 22.06
C ASN A 39 1.08 10.62 21.38
N SER A 40 0.74 10.73 20.12
CA SER A 40 0.58 12.01 19.42
C SER A 40 -0.85 12.18 18.92
N THR A 41 -1.24 13.44 18.71
CA THR A 41 -2.54 13.81 18.15
C THR A 41 -2.32 14.65 16.89
N SER A 42 -3.09 14.36 15.85
CA SER A 42 -3.07 15.14 14.61
C SER A 42 -4.50 15.31 14.09
N VAL A 43 -4.77 16.48 13.53
CA VAL A 43 -6.04 16.76 12.86
C VAL A 43 -5.85 16.61 11.37
N LEU A 44 -6.70 15.80 10.76
CA LEU A 44 -6.62 15.42 9.33
C LEU A 44 -7.89 15.89 8.61
N ARG A 45 -7.73 16.35 7.39
CA ARG A 45 -8.83 16.63 6.48
C ARG A 45 -8.71 15.72 5.27
N PHE A 46 -9.61 14.74 5.16
CA PHE A 46 -9.65 13.86 3.99
C PHE A 46 -10.21 14.58 2.77
N LEU A 47 -9.69 14.20 1.61
CA LEU A 47 -10.09 14.69 0.31
C LEU A 47 -10.87 13.60 -0.45
N PRO A 48 -11.80 13.98 -1.34
CA PRO A 48 -12.44 13.02 -2.23
C PRO A 48 -11.41 12.35 -3.14
N ASP A 49 -11.75 11.17 -3.66
CA ASP A 49 -10.97 10.51 -4.70
C ASP A 49 -11.03 11.34 -6.00
N GLY A 50 -9.90 11.47 -6.68
CA GLY A 50 -9.84 12.10 -8.00
C GLY A 50 -10.52 11.29 -9.10
N ASP A 51 -10.77 10.00 -8.87
CA ASP A 51 -11.53 9.15 -9.77
C ASP A 51 -13.04 9.32 -9.49
N SER A 52 -13.73 9.97 -10.43
CA SER A 52 -15.17 10.25 -10.32
C SER A 52 -16.05 8.99 -10.24
N SER A 53 -15.53 7.82 -10.62
CA SER A 53 -16.23 6.54 -10.46
C SER A 53 -16.28 6.06 -9.02
N ASN A 54 -15.38 6.56 -8.17
CA ASN A 54 -15.37 6.27 -6.74
C ASN A 54 -16.14 7.35 -5.97
N THR A 55 -17.29 6.99 -5.44
CA THR A 55 -18.14 7.89 -4.62
C THR A 55 -17.65 8.01 -3.17
N TYR A 56 -16.69 7.19 -2.77
CA TYR A 56 -16.10 7.22 -1.44
C TYR A 56 -14.80 8.04 -1.44
N PHE A 57 -14.43 8.62 -0.30
CA PHE A 57 -13.15 9.32 -0.12
C PHE A 57 -12.02 8.39 0.35
N TRP A 58 -12.19 7.07 0.17
CA TRP A 58 -11.18 6.03 0.42
C TRP A 58 -11.23 4.95 -0.63
N ARG A 59 -10.11 4.20 -0.74
CA ARG A 59 -10.01 2.96 -1.52
C ARG A 59 -9.63 1.79 -0.64
N GLU A 60 -10.40 0.72 -0.70
CA GLU A 60 -10.00 -0.55 -0.08
C GLU A 60 -8.85 -1.17 -0.86
N ARG A 61 -7.87 -1.71 -0.14
CA ARG A 61 -6.79 -2.51 -0.69
C ARG A 61 -6.68 -3.82 0.03
N GLN A 62 -6.44 -4.91 -0.72
CA GLN A 62 -6.16 -6.23 -0.20
C GLN A 62 -4.75 -6.61 -0.66
N MET A 63 -3.83 -6.70 0.29
CA MET A 63 -2.42 -6.95 0.02
C MET A 63 -2.00 -8.26 0.66
N ILE A 64 -1.12 -8.99 -0.01
CA ILE A 64 -0.49 -10.21 0.50
C ILE A 64 0.98 -9.88 0.78
N ARG A 65 1.43 -10.23 1.97
CA ARG A 65 2.83 -10.05 2.38
C ARG A 65 3.61 -11.31 2.04
N LEU A 66 4.54 -11.20 1.10
CA LEU A 66 5.42 -12.30 0.68
C LEU A 66 6.84 -12.05 1.16
N GLY A 67 7.41 -13.04 1.83
CA GLY A 67 8.81 -13.04 2.22
C GLY A 67 9.61 -13.92 1.27
N PHE A 68 10.71 -13.37 0.76
CA PHE A 68 11.66 -14.09 -0.07
C PHE A 68 12.99 -14.18 0.69
N ALA A 69 13.50 -15.40 0.84
CA ALA A 69 14.84 -15.60 1.34
C ALA A 69 15.86 -15.07 0.32
N GLY A 70 17.02 -14.63 0.79
CA GLY A 70 18.14 -14.33 -0.10
C GLY A 70 18.58 -15.56 -0.92
N VAL A 71 19.31 -15.34 -1.99
CA VAL A 71 19.84 -16.40 -2.84
C VAL A 71 20.93 -17.15 -2.06
N LYS A 72 20.77 -18.47 -1.96
CA LYS A 72 21.74 -19.32 -1.27
C LYS A 72 23.10 -19.27 -2.00
N GLY A 73 24.14 -18.94 -1.27
CA GLY A 73 25.50 -18.84 -1.82
C GLY A 73 25.90 -17.44 -2.32
N ASP A 74 24.99 -16.48 -2.32
CA ASP A 74 25.30 -15.07 -2.60
C ASP A 74 25.33 -14.26 -1.28
N PRO A 75 26.51 -13.82 -0.81
CA PRO A 75 26.63 -13.05 0.42
C PRO A 75 26.01 -11.66 0.36
N ASN A 76 25.74 -11.13 -0.83
CA ASN A 76 25.10 -9.83 -1.04
C ASN A 76 23.57 -9.94 -1.13
N SER A 77 23.05 -11.14 -1.30
CA SER A 77 21.61 -11.37 -1.38
C SER A 77 20.99 -11.38 0.02
N ARG A 78 20.02 -10.51 0.25
CA ARG A 78 19.32 -10.37 1.54
C ARG A 78 17.89 -10.85 1.42
N ALA A 79 17.35 -11.34 2.53
CA ALA A 79 15.92 -11.62 2.63
C ALA A 79 15.12 -10.33 2.45
N VAL A 80 14.13 -10.35 1.58
CA VAL A 80 13.23 -9.21 1.32
C VAL A 80 11.78 -9.61 1.58
N THR A 81 11.00 -8.65 2.05
CA THR A 81 9.56 -8.80 2.18
C THR A 81 8.88 -7.78 1.30
N VAL A 82 7.95 -8.25 0.47
CA VAL A 82 7.18 -7.39 -0.42
C VAL A 82 5.69 -7.53 -0.13
N ASN A 83 4.94 -6.45 -0.32
CA ASN A 83 3.49 -6.47 -0.29
C ASN A 83 2.99 -6.43 -1.73
N VAL A 84 2.28 -7.47 -2.14
CA VAL A 84 1.71 -7.58 -3.48
C VAL A 84 0.19 -7.45 -3.42
N PRO A 85 -0.44 -6.78 -4.39
CA PRO A 85 -1.90 -6.73 -4.47
C PRO A 85 -2.49 -8.12 -4.69
N CYS A 86 -3.59 -8.40 -4.00
CA CYS A 86 -4.36 -9.62 -4.22
C CYS A 86 -5.21 -9.50 -5.49
N ASN A 87 -5.09 -10.43 -6.43
CA ASN A 87 -5.85 -10.40 -7.69
C ASN A 87 -7.37 -10.46 -7.47
N GLU A 88 -7.84 -10.98 -6.34
CA GLU A 88 -9.27 -10.99 -6.00
C GLU A 88 -9.85 -9.59 -5.73
N MET A 89 -9.02 -8.54 -5.71
CA MET A 89 -9.54 -7.15 -5.68
C MET A 89 -10.23 -6.76 -6.99
N TRP A 90 -9.80 -7.35 -8.10
CA TRP A 90 -10.28 -6.99 -9.45
C TRP A 90 -10.94 -8.15 -10.18
N GLY A 91 -10.88 -9.34 -9.61
CA GLY A 91 -11.38 -10.56 -10.21
C GLY A 91 -12.24 -11.39 -9.26
N PRO A 92 -12.78 -12.50 -9.73
CA PRO A 92 -13.58 -13.39 -8.91
C PRO A 92 -12.76 -14.05 -7.80
N THR A 93 -13.45 -14.55 -6.78
CA THR A 93 -12.85 -15.39 -5.75
C THR A 93 -12.16 -16.59 -6.39
N GLY A 94 -10.88 -16.82 -6.04
CA GLY A 94 -10.04 -17.87 -6.65
C GLY A 94 -9.12 -17.39 -7.77
N SER A 95 -9.23 -16.12 -8.21
CA SER A 95 -8.34 -15.56 -9.24
C SER A 95 -6.92 -15.30 -8.75
N CYS A 96 -6.69 -15.29 -7.43
CA CYS A 96 -5.36 -15.07 -6.86
C CYS A 96 -4.63 -16.41 -6.67
N PRO A 97 -3.51 -16.65 -7.38
CA PRO A 97 -2.76 -17.91 -7.26
C PRO A 97 -2.22 -18.16 -5.87
N VAL A 98 -1.79 -17.12 -5.15
CA VAL A 98 -1.30 -17.24 -3.78
C VAL A 98 -2.42 -17.71 -2.84
N LEU A 99 -3.61 -17.14 -2.96
CA LEU A 99 -4.73 -17.56 -2.12
C LEU A 99 -5.27 -18.94 -2.51
N ALA A 100 -5.17 -19.33 -3.77
CA ALA A 100 -5.53 -20.68 -4.19
C ALA A 100 -4.65 -21.73 -3.48
N GLU A 101 -3.36 -21.46 -3.35
CA GLU A 101 -2.40 -22.31 -2.63
C GLU A 101 -2.64 -22.28 -1.11
N VAL A 102 -2.94 -21.12 -0.56
CA VAL A 102 -3.06 -20.93 0.90
C VAL A 102 -4.38 -21.46 1.47
N ARG A 103 -5.47 -21.44 0.70
CA ARG A 103 -6.80 -21.88 1.18
C ARG A 103 -6.84 -23.30 1.76
N PRO A 104 -6.21 -24.32 1.15
CA PRO A 104 -6.14 -25.65 1.73
C PRO A 104 -5.47 -25.72 3.09
N TRP A 105 -4.52 -24.82 3.37
CA TRP A 105 -3.73 -24.83 4.61
C TRP A 105 -4.60 -24.59 5.86
N PHE A 106 -5.71 -23.88 5.73
CA PHE A 106 -6.65 -23.67 6.85
C PHE A 106 -7.42 -24.93 7.27
N LYS A 107 -7.31 -26.02 6.49
CA LYS A 107 -7.87 -27.33 6.86
C LYS A 107 -6.92 -28.18 7.67
N ASP A 108 -5.64 -27.81 7.70
CA ASP A 108 -4.58 -28.50 8.44
C ASP A 108 -4.16 -27.61 9.63
N PRO A 109 -4.40 -28.04 10.87
CA PRO A 109 -4.00 -27.28 12.06
C PRO A 109 -2.51 -26.96 12.12
N ALA A 110 -1.65 -27.80 11.52
CA ALA A 110 -0.20 -27.60 11.48
C ALA A 110 0.20 -26.45 10.51
N LEU A 111 -0.64 -26.14 9.53
CA LEU A 111 -0.38 -25.13 8.50
C LEU A 111 -1.22 -23.84 8.68
N GLU A 112 -2.16 -23.82 9.63
CA GLU A 112 -3.09 -22.69 9.81
C GLU A 112 -2.36 -21.38 10.06
N ASP A 113 -1.34 -21.35 10.91
CA ASP A 113 -0.56 -20.13 11.20
C ASP A 113 0.19 -19.63 9.96
N MET A 114 0.71 -20.55 9.15
CA MET A 114 1.31 -20.20 7.87
C MET A 114 0.26 -19.65 6.90
N GLY A 115 -0.93 -20.25 6.87
CA GLY A 115 -2.06 -19.77 6.13
C GLY A 115 -2.41 -18.31 6.50
N ARG A 116 -2.51 -18.03 7.81
CA ARG A 116 -2.76 -16.67 8.33
C ARG A 116 -1.67 -15.67 7.93
N LYS A 117 -0.42 -16.09 7.90
CA LYS A 117 0.74 -15.27 7.53
C LYS A 117 0.65 -14.81 6.08
N TYR A 118 0.28 -15.70 5.16
CA TYR A 118 0.18 -15.44 3.72
C TYR A 118 -1.23 -15.05 3.25
N TRP A 119 -2.18 -14.93 4.16
CA TRP A 119 -3.52 -14.47 3.82
C TRP A 119 -3.54 -12.99 3.48
N LYS A 120 -4.47 -12.61 2.60
CA LYS A 120 -4.68 -11.21 2.22
C LYS A 120 -5.06 -10.36 3.42
N LYS A 121 -4.41 -9.22 3.57
CA LYS A 121 -4.69 -8.21 4.60
C LYS A 121 -5.37 -7.02 3.97
N ARG A 122 -6.46 -6.60 4.59
CA ARG A 122 -7.24 -5.45 4.14
C ARG A 122 -6.66 -4.16 4.74
N SER A 123 -6.62 -3.12 3.93
CA SER A 123 -6.32 -1.76 4.37
C SER A 123 -7.15 -0.77 3.56
N TYR A 124 -7.26 0.44 4.06
CA TYR A 124 -7.99 1.52 3.43
C TYR A 124 -7.03 2.67 3.19
N VAL A 125 -7.00 3.15 1.96
CA VAL A 125 -6.13 4.26 1.55
C VAL A 125 -6.98 5.51 1.44
N PHE A 126 -6.52 6.57 2.09
CA PHE A 126 -7.10 7.90 2.07
C PHE A 126 -6.05 8.88 1.57
N GLN A 127 -6.50 9.98 1.03
CA GLN A 127 -5.67 11.15 0.77
C GLN A 127 -6.23 12.35 1.52
N GLY A 128 -5.36 13.28 1.91
CA GLY A 128 -5.81 14.43 2.68
C GLY A 128 -4.66 15.32 3.12
N PHE A 129 -5.01 16.31 3.92
CA PHE A 129 -4.08 17.24 4.54
C PHE A 129 -3.96 16.94 6.04
N VAL A 130 -2.76 17.17 6.56
CA VAL A 130 -2.55 17.31 8.01
C VAL A 130 -2.71 18.79 8.32
N THR A 131 -3.77 19.15 9.03
CA THR A 131 -4.07 20.55 9.35
C THR A 131 -3.40 20.98 10.65
N GLU A 132 -3.33 20.06 11.63
CA GLU A 132 -2.67 20.29 12.89
C GLU A 132 -1.90 19.05 13.29
N SER A 133 -0.67 19.22 13.75
CA SER A 133 0.13 18.13 14.27
C SER A 133 1.14 18.66 15.29
N SER A 134 1.35 17.89 16.33
CA SER A 134 2.44 18.11 17.30
C SER A 134 3.79 17.63 16.77
N LEU A 135 3.79 16.95 15.62
CA LEU A 135 5.00 16.41 14.99
C LEU A 135 5.65 17.44 14.10
N GLN A 136 6.95 17.63 14.31
CA GLN A 136 7.81 18.31 13.36
C GLN A 136 8.36 17.28 12.38
N GLU A 137 8.15 17.50 11.09
CA GLU A 137 8.77 16.69 10.05
C GLU A 137 10.15 17.27 9.74
N ASP A 138 11.15 16.38 9.60
CA ASP A 138 12.51 16.78 9.21
C ASP A 138 12.53 17.44 7.84
N THR A 139 11.62 17.03 6.96
CA THR A 139 11.44 17.59 5.61
C THR A 139 9.94 17.61 5.28
N THR A 140 9.40 18.82 5.07
CA THR A 140 8.04 18.97 4.56
C THR A 140 8.05 18.72 3.05
N PRO A 141 7.27 17.76 2.51
CA PRO A 141 7.14 17.56 1.08
C PRO A 141 6.61 18.81 0.38
N GLU A 142 7.06 19.05 -0.84
CA GLU A 142 6.57 20.14 -1.68
C GLU A 142 5.04 20.07 -1.90
N ASN A 143 4.51 18.85 -2.07
CA ASN A 143 3.08 18.63 -2.15
C ASN A 143 2.52 18.41 -0.74
N PRO A 144 1.58 19.24 -0.26
CA PRO A 144 1.01 19.12 1.08
C PRO A 144 0.03 17.94 1.21
N ILE A 145 -0.40 17.32 0.11
CA ILE A 145 -1.30 16.17 0.15
C ILE A 145 -0.53 14.95 0.68
N ARG A 146 -1.15 14.27 1.63
CA ARG A 146 -0.61 13.06 2.27
C ARG A 146 -1.46 11.86 1.96
N ARG A 147 -0.84 10.70 1.98
CA ARG A 147 -1.48 9.41 1.85
C ARG A 147 -1.49 8.70 3.19
N PHE A 148 -2.68 8.29 3.61
CA PHE A 148 -2.91 7.56 4.84
C PHE A 148 -3.29 6.12 4.51
N VAL A 149 -2.66 5.15 5.16
CA VAL A 149 -3.04 3.74 5.07
C VAL A 149 -3.57 3.29 6.42
N ILE A 150 -4.84 3.02 6.47
CA ILE A 150 -5.59 2.76 7.69
C ILE A 150 -5.96 1.28 7.74
N ASN A 151 -5.73 0.65 8.89
CA ASN A 151 -6.11 -0.74 9.11
C ASN A 151 -7.64 -0.87 9.37
N PRO A 152 -8.21 -2.08 9.28
CA PRO A 152 -9.65 -2.28 9.48
C PRO A 152 -10.17 -1.84 10.85
N SER A 153 -9.37 -1.93 11.90
CA SER A 153 -9.80 -1.55 13.26
C SER A 153 -10.05 -0.05 13.35
N ILE A 154 -9.10 0.76 12.88
CA ILE A 154 -9.24 2.23 12.84
C ILE A 154 -10.35 2.62 11.85
N PHE A 155 -10.43 1.95 10.70
CA PHE A 155 -11.49 2.22 9.72
C PHE A 155 -12.88 1.98 10.29
N ASN A 156 -13.07 0.95 11.11
CA ASN A 156 -14.35 0.70 11.78
C ASN A 156 -14.75 1.82 12.74
N ILE A 157 -13.80 2.47 13.40
CA ILE A 157 -14.05 3.65 14.25
C ILE A 157 -14.54 4.82 13.38
N ILE A 158 -13.82 5.10 12.27
CA ILE A 158 -14.22 6.16 11.32
C ILE A 158 -15.62 5.86 10.76
N LYS A 159 -15.86 4.61 10.35
CA LYS A 159 -17.17 4.18 9.85
C LYS A 159 -18.26 4.37 10.90
N GLY A 160 -17.99 4.02 12.16
CA GLY A 160 -18.93 4.24 13.25
C GLY A 160 -19.32 5.71 13.38
N ALA A 161 -18.33 6.61 13.38
CA ALA A 161 -18.58 8.05 13.43
C ALA A 161 -19.39 8.56 12.22
N LEU A 162 -19.08 8.08 11.02
CA LEU A 162 -19.82 8.48 9.80
C LEU A 162 -21.27 7.97 9.75
N MET A 163 -21.58 6.92 10.49
CA MET A 163 -22.93 6.37 10.55
C MET A 163 -23.74 6.88 11.74
N ASP A 164 -23.12 7.66 12.59
CA ASP A 164 -23.81 8.30 13.71
C ASP A 164 -24.62 9.49 13.18
N SER A 165 -25.92 9.49 13.51
CA SER A 165 -26.86 10.53 13.05
C SER A 165 -26.67 11.86 13.79
N ASP A 166 -25.86 11.89 14.83
CA ASP A 166 -25.62 13.07 15.66
C ASP A 166 -24.39 13.88 15.21
N PHE A 167 -23.71 13.42 14.10
CA PHE A 167 -22.62 14.14 13.45
C PHE A 167 -23.06 14.86 12.18
#